data_ec66b5534ccf55ebd48463f54d60ce01
#
_entry.id   ec66b5534ccf55ebd48463f54d60ce01
#
_cell.length_a   1.000
_cell.length_b   1.000
_cell.length_c   1.000
_cell.angle_alpha   90.00
_cell.angle_beta   90.00
_cell.angle_gamma   90.00
#
_symmetry.space_group_name_H-M   'P 1'
#
loop_
_entity.id
_entity.type
_entity.pdbx_description
1 polymer ?
#
loop_
_entity_poly.entity_id
_entity_poly.type
_entity_poly.pdbx_seq_one_letter_code
_entity_poly.pdbx_strand_id
1 'polypeptide(L)'
;MTTTPTLLPDRPAPIGPALAKRGRIVAIASGKGGVGKTWFAITLAHALSRQGRRVLLFDGDLGLANVDIQLGLMPAHDLATVLAGTRSLAQAVQHHAEGGFDILAGRSGSGALSALDDTALEAVLATLRDAAARYDHVVLDLGAGIDRTTRRMSAFADLLLVLATEEPTSLTDAYAVLKLHHADRIAGEGANGEARIVVNQAGNATSGERTYATLARACTAFLGHTPKLAGILRRDDRVRDAIRRQTLLLQRHPNATAAGDVERLVEGLLG
;
A
#
# COMPACT_ATOMS: atom_id res chain seq x y z
N MET A 1 17.22 27.58 -11.50
CA MET A 1 17.86 27.02 -10.30
C MET A 1 17.53 25.55 -10.26
N THR A 2 18.45 24.72 -10.72
CA THR A 2 18.35 23.26 -10.74
C THR A 2 18.57 22.75 -9.32
N THR A 3 17.51 22.30 -8.67
CA THR A 3 17.65 21.62 -7.37
C THR A 3 18.26 20.24 -7.63
N THR A 4 19.48 20.05 -7.19
CA THR A 4 20.17 18.75 -7.14
C THR A 4 19.31 17.81 -6.27
N PRO A 5 18.99 16.58 -6.71
CA PRO A 5 18.28 15.61 -5.87
C PRO A 5 19.14 15.33 -4.64
N THR A 6 18.54 15.47 -3.48
CA THR A 6 19.17 15.15 -2.20
C THR A 6 19.40 13.64 -2.14
N LEU A 7 20.63 13.21 -2.37
CA LEU A 7 21.07 11.84 -2.11
C LEU A 7 20.97 11.63 -0.60
N LEU A 8 19.93 10.90 -0.17
CA LEU A 8 19.88 10.40 1.21
C LEU A 8 21.07 9.46 1.44
N PRO A 9 21.73 9.52 2.60
CA PRO A 9 22.90 8.69 2.86
C PRO A 9 22.51 7.20 2.79
N ASP A 10 23.35 6.44 2.11
CA ASP A 10 23.25 4.98 1.84
C ASP A 10 23.46 4.14 3.12
N ARG A 11 22.70 4.44 4.18
CA ARG A 11 22.75 3.71 5.43
C ARG A 11 21.52 2.79 5.50
N PRO A 12 21.74 1.46 5.51
CA PRO A 12 20.65 0.54 5.76
C PRO A 12 20.01 0.89 7.12
N ALA A 13 18.68 0.85 7.17
CA ALA A 13 17.95 1.09 8.41
C ALA A 13 18.39 0.04 9.46
N PRO A 14 18.63 0.45 10.72
CA PRO A 14 18.79 -0.50 11.79
C PRO A 14 17.44 -1.17 12.04
N ILE A 15 17.21 -2.31 11.37
CA ILE A 15 16.03 -3.12 11.65
C ILE A 15 16.13 -3.60 13.10
N GLY A 16 15.14 -3.21 13.91
CA GLY A 16 15.07 -3.57 15.32
C GLY A 16 14.98 -5.09 15.55
N PRO A 17 15.11 -5.56 16.79
CA PRO A 17 14.93 -6.97 17.14
C PRO A 17 13.51 -7.43 16.76
N ALA A 18 13.37 -8.75 16.58
CA ALA A 18 12.05 -9.35 16.31
C ALA A 18 11.03 -8.97 17.40
N LEU A 19 9.79 -8.76 16.97
CA LEU A 19 8.68 -8.42 17.85
C LEU A 19 8.23 -9.63 18.66
N ALA A 20 7.77 -9.42 19.89
CA ALA A 20 7.10 -10.45 20.68
C ALA A 20 5.79 -10.94 20.02
N LYS A 21 5.14 -10.10 19.23
CA LYS A 21 3.97 -10.42 18.40
C LYS A 21 4.20 -9.91 16.99
N ARG A 22 3.88 -10.76 15.99
CA ARG A 22 3.96 -10.39 14.58
C ARG A 22 3.15 -9.12 14.28
N GLY A 23 3.75 -8.20 13.53
CA GLY A 23 3.06 -7.02 13.04
C GLY A 23 2.03 -7.34 11.96
N ARG A 24 1.21 -6.34 11.65
CA ARG A 24 0.08 -6.46 10.72
C ARG A 24 0.50 -6.10 9.29
N ILE A 25 0.19 -6.95 8.34
CA ILE A 25 0.37 -6.67 6.90
C ILE A 25 -0.92 -6.03 6.38
N VAL A 26 -0.81 -4.80 5.88
CA VAL A 26 -1.92 -4.04 5.29
C VAL A 26 -1.64 -3.86 3.80
N ALA A 27 -2.34 -4.62 2.96
CA ALA A 27 -2.21 -4.50 1.52
C ALA A 27 -3.16 -3.44 0.95
N ILE A 28 -2.70 -2.71 -0.05
CA ILE A 28 -3.46 -1.69 -0.76
C ILE A 28 -3.59 -2.15 -2.21
N ALA A 29 -4.83 -2.36 -2.65
CA ALA A 29 -5.13 -2.84 -3.99
C ALA A 29 -6.17 -1.96 -4.70
N SER A 30 -6.21 -2.06 -6.01
CA SER A 30 -7.29 -1.54 -6.85
C SER A 30 -7.37 -2.33 -8.15
N GLY A 31 -8.55 -2.44 -8.72
CA GLY A 31 -8.68 -3.08 -10.02
C GLY A 31 -8.22 -2.19 -11.19
N LYS A 32 -8.04 -0.88 -10.97
CA LYS A 32 -7.67 0.11 -12.01
C LYS A 32 -6.42 0.90 -11.61
N GLY A 33 -5.58 1.23 -12.60
CA GLY A 33 -4.47 2.17 -12.43
C GLY A 33 -4.95 3.62 -12.21
N GLY A 34 -4.11 4.46 -11.61
CA GLY A 34 -4.37 5.89 -11.46
C GLY A 34 -5.34 6.28 -10.32
N VAL A 35 -5.88 5.35 -9.55
CA VAL A 35 -6.78 5.65 -8.43
C VAL A 35 -6.07 6.19 -7.19
N GLY A 36 -4.72 6.25 -7.19
CA GLY A 36 -3.91 6.85 -6.12
C GLY A 36 -3.40 5.88 -5.06
N LYS A 37 -3.21 4.60 -5.37
CA LYS A 37 -2.69 3.58 -4.43
C LYS A 37 -1.36 3.97 -3.80
N THR A 38 -0.33 4.19 -4.61
CA THR A 38 1.03 4.49 -4.15
C THR A 38 1.08 5.74 -3.27
N TRP A 39 0.40 6.83 -3.68
CA TRP A 39 0.29 8.00 -2.83
C TRP A 39 -0.38 7.69 -1.48
N PHE A 40 -1.47 6.91 -1.51
CA PHE A 40 -2.16 6.52 -0.29
C PHE A 40 -1.28 5.61 0.58
N ALA A 41 -0.54 4.65 0.00
CA ALA A 41 0.38 3.78 0.72
C ALA A 41 1.48 4.58 1.44
N ILE A 42 2.10 5.54 0.75
CA ILE A 42 3.10 6.45 1.32
C ILE A 42 2.49 7.26 2.48
N THR A 43 1.30 7.84 2.26
CA THR A 43 0.66 8.70 3.26
C THR A 43 0.19 7.89 4.47
N LEU A 44 -0.31 6.66 4.26
CA LEU A 44 -0.68 5.71 5.31
C LEU A 44 0.53 5.31 6.16
N ALA A 45 1.65 4.95 5.51
CA ALA A 45 2.89 4.60 6.19
C ALA A 45 3.40 5.76 7.06
N HIS A 46 3.38 6.99 6.52
CA HIS A 46 3.75 8.19 7.26
C HIS A 46 2.80 8.46 8.43
N ALA A 47 1.48 8.34 8.25
CA ALA A 47 0.52 8.56 9.32
C ALA A 47 0.67 7.54 10.46
N LEU A 48 0.90 6.26 10.14
CA LEU A 48 1.19 5.21 11.12
C LEU A 48 2.50 5.48 11.88
N SER A 49 3.55 5.92 11.17
CA SER A 49 4.83 6.30 11.78
C SER A 49 4.67 7.47 12.75
N ARG A 50 3.88 8.49 12.41
CA ARG A 50 3.55 9.62 13.31
C ARG A 50 2.81 9.18 14.58
N GLN A 51 2.15 8.01 14.57
CA GLN A 51 1.56 7.37 15.76
C GLN A 51 2.56 6.49 16.53
N GLY A 52 3.87 6.65 16.27
CA GLY A 52 4.94 5.91 16.94
C GLY A 52 5.05 4.45 16.54
N ARG A 53 4.47 4.03 15.41
CA ARG A 53 4.57 2.66 14.91
C ARG A 53 5.83 2.47 14.07
N ARG A 54 6.50 1.33 14.20
CA ARG A 54 7.54 0.91 13.27
C ARG A 54 6.88 0.42 12.00
N VAL A 55 7.11 1.11 10.88
CA VAL A 55 6.41 0.86 9.61
C VAL A 55 7.41 0.56 8.52
N LEU A 56 7.17 -0.52 7.76
CA LEU A 56 7.80 -0.77 6.48
C LEU A 56 6.78 -0.50 5.37
N LEU A 57 7.11 0.38 4.45
CA LEU A 57 6.44 0.51 3.16
C LEU A 57 7.12 -0.43 2.17
N PHE A 58 6.38 -1.43 1.72
CA PHE A 58 6.84 -2.45 0.79
C PHE A 58 6.21 -2.18 -0.58
N ASP A 59 7.04 -1.83 -1.57
CA ASP A 59 6.58 -1.66 -2.95
C ASP A 59 6.41 -3.03 -3.61
N GLY A 60 5.17 -3.48 -3.70
CA GLY A 60 4.76 -4.76 -4.28
C GLY A 60 4.24 -4.64 -5.71
N ASP A 61 4.35 -3.47 -6.36
CA ASP A 61 4.11 -3.35 -7.79
C ASP A 61 5.34 -3.86 -8.56
N LEU A 62 5.37 -5.16 -8.77
CA LEU A 62 6.54 -5.86 -9.33
C LEU A 62 6.80 -5.54 -10.81
N GLY A 63 5.87 -4.85 -11.47
CA GLY A 63 5.99 -4.44 -12.87
C GLY A 63 6.35 -2.97 -13.04
N LEU A 64 5.74 -2.11 -12.23
CA LEU A 64 5.81 -0.66 -12.36
C LEU A 64 5.97 0.01 -10.97
N ALA A 65 6.99 -0.42 -10.21
CA ALA A 65 7.33 0.18 -8.92
C ALA A 65 7.41 1.72 -9.01
N ASN A 66 6.79 2.42 -8.07
CA ASN A 66 6.62 3.85 -8.12
C ASN A 66 6.85 4.56 -6.77
N VAL A 67 7.08 3.84 -5.69
CA VAL A 67 7.30 4.42 -4.36
C VAL A 67 8.56 5.28 -4.35
N ASP A 68 9.65 4.77 -4.90
CA ASP A 68 10.93 5.48 -5.03
C ASP A 68 10.78 6.76 -5.87
N ILE A 69 10.08 6.68 -7.00
CA ILE A 69 9.82 7.82 -7.90
C ILE A 69 9.00 8.90 -7.18
N GLN A 70 7.93 8.53 -6.47
CA GLN A 70 7.08 9.50 -5.76
C GLN A 70 7.77 10.16 -4.57
N LEU A 71 8.79 9.52 -4.01
CA LEU A 71 9.59 10.06 -2.90
C LEU A 71 10.92 10.69 -3.35
N GLY A 72 11.24 10.64 -4.64
CA GLY A 72 12.51 11.17 -5.17
C GLY A 72 13.72 10.40 -4.67
N LEU A 73 13.57 9.10 -4.41
CA LEU A 73 14.62 8.25 -3.90
C LEU A 73 15.36 7.53 -5.02
N MET A 74 16.61 7.19 -4.75
CA MET A 74 17.44 6.32 -5.61
C MET A 74 17.97 5.16 -4.74
N PRO A 75 17.18 4.10 -4.52
CA PRO A 75 17.58 3.00 -3.67
C PRO A 75 18.78 2.27 -4.23
N ALA A 76 19.81 2.00 -3.42
CA ALA A 76 20.98 1.20 -3.81
C ALA A 76 20.61 -0.28 -3.96
N HIS A 77 19.61 -0.73 -3.22
CA HIS A 77 19.10 -2.10 -3.20
C HIS A 77 17.57 -2.09 -3.24
N ASP A 78 17.01 -3.16 -3.76
CA ASP A 78 15.58 -3.32 -4.02
C ASP A 78 15.10 -4.74 -3.68
N LEU A 79 13.81 -5.00 -3.83
CA LEU A 79 13.23 -6.32 -3.65
C LEU A 79 13.90 -7.37 -4.54
N ALA A 80 14.29 -7.03 -5.77
CA ALA A 80 14.94 -7.99 -6.66
C ALA A 80 16.29 -8.49 -6.11
N THR A 81 17.05 -7.63 -5.43
CA THR A 81 18.32 -8.03 -4.78
C THR A 81 18.09 -8.96 -3.58
N VAL A 82 16.96 -8.83 -2.89
CA VAL A 82 16.54 -9.74 -1.81
C VAL A 82 16.12 -11.09 -2.40
N LEU A 83 15.30 -11.11 -3.43
CA LEU A 83 14.83 -12.34 -4.08
C LEU A 83 15.98 -13.12 -4.73
N ALA A 84 16.98 -12.42 -5.27
CA ALA A 84 18.20 -13.04 -5.80
C ALA A 84 19.14 -13.58 -4.71
N GLY A 85 18.81 -13.37 -3.43
CA GLY A 85 19.66 -13.80 -2.29
C GLY A 85 20.98 -13.03 -2.16
N THR A 86 21.18 -11.95 -2.92
CA THR A 86 22.42 -11.13 -2.90
C THR A 86 22.43 -10.14 -1.73
N ARG A 87 21.27 -9.82 -1.19
CA ARG A 87 21.09 -8.96 -0.02
C ARG A 87 20.03 -9.53 0.92
N SER A 88 20.22 -9.34 2.22
CA SER A 88 19.16 -9.59 3.20
C SER A 88 18.14 -8.46 3.18
N LEU A 89 16.94 -8.70 3.74
CA LEU A 89 15.92 -7.65 3.91
C LEU A 89 16.52 -6.42 4.62
N ALA A 90 17.28 -6.63 5.69
CA ALA A 90 17.93 -5.55 6.44
C ALA A 90 18.89 -4.69 5.63
N GLN A 91 19.55 -5.28 4.62
CA GLN A 91 20.48 -4.56 3.75
C GLN A 91 19.77 -3.83 2.60
N ALA A 92 18.59 -4.29 2.21
CA ALA A 92 17.83 -3.71 1.10
C ALA A 92 16.84 -2.63 1.57
N VAL A 93 16.46 -2.64 2.84
CA VAL A 93 15.56 -1.63 3.42
C VAL A 93 16.29 -0.30 3.59
N GLN A 94 15.66 0.79 3.16
CA GLN A 94 16.15 2.16 3.31
C GLN A 94 15.25 2.93 4.30
N HIS A 95 15.87 3.65 5.25
CA HIS A 95 15.14 4.54 6.16
C HIS A 95 14.80 5.86 5.48
N HIS A 96 13.52 6.26 5.53
CA HIS A 96 13.05 7.57 5.10
C HIS A 96 12.96 8.52 6.30
N ALA A 97 14.03 9.28 6.53
CA ALA A 97 14.19 10.09 7.74
C ALA A 97 13.07 11.12 7.96
N GLU A 98 12.62 11.80 6.90
CA GLU A 98 11.54 12.78 6.99
C GLU A 98 10.17 12.17 7.33
N GLY A 99 9.94 10.93 6.91
CA GLY A 99 8.69 10.20 7.17
C GLY A 99 8.73 9.33 8.41
N GLY A 100 9.92 9.03 8.93
CA GLY A 100 10.12 8.15 10.09
C GLY A 100 9.69 6.70 9.84
N PHE A 101 9.63 6.27 8.59
CA PHE A 101 9.31 4.88 8.19
C PHE A 101 10.39 4.33 7.27
N ASP A 102 10.41 3.02 7.14
CA ASP A 102 11.35 2.32 6.29
C ASP A 102 10.70 1.90 4.97
N ILE A 103 11.51 1.74 3.92
CA ILE A 103 11.04 1.42 2.56
C ILE A 103 11.83 0.23 2.04
N LEU A 104 11.13 -0.77 1.51
CA LEU A 104 11.69 -1.74 0.59
C LEU A 104 11.17 -1.40 -0.81
N ALA A 105 12.04 -0.84 -1.63
CA ALA A 105 11.68 -0.42 -2.98
C ALA A 105 11.45 -1.64 -3.89
N GLY A 106 10.49 -1.53 -4.76
CA GLY A 106 10.36 -2.40 -5.93
C GLY A 106 11.42 -2.02 -6.99
N ARG A 107 11.48 -2.79 -8.07
CA ARG A 107 12.37 -2.47 -9.20
C ARG A 107 11.56 -1.93 -10.36
N SER A 108 11.67 -0.63 -10.61
CA SER A 108 11.05 -0.01 -11.78
C SER A 108 11.77 -0.41 -13.08
N GLY A 109 11.01 -0.70 -14.13
CA GLY A 109 11.51 -0.83 -15.51
C GLY A 109 12.21 -2.14 -15.90
N SER A 110 12.29 -3.14 -15.05
CA SER A 110 12.99 -4.39 -15.38
C SER A 110 12.14 -5.46 -16.07
N GLY A 111 10.79 -5.36 -16.01
CA GLY A 111 9.88 -6.41 -16.51
C GLY A 111 10.11 -7.81 -15.92
N ALA A 112 11.26 -8.01 -15.27
CA ALA A 112 11.72 -9.31 -14.75
C ALA A 112 10.87 -9.84 -13.58
N LEU A 113 10.14 -8.98 -12.91
CA LEU A 113 9.29 -9.34 -11.77
C LEU A 113 7.79 -9.38 -12.13
N SER A 114 7.40 -8.97 -13.32
CA SER A 114 5.98 -8.91 -13.74
C SER A 114 5.35 -10.30 -13.96
N ALA A 115 6.15 -11.35 -14.12
CA ALA A 115 5.71 -12.74 -14.26
C ALA A 115 6.55 -13.64 -13.35
N LEU A 116 6.33 -13.52 -12.03
CA LEU A 116 6.98 -14.39 -11.07
C LEU A 116 6.47 -15.83 -11.22
N ASP A 117 7.39 -16.77 -11.24
CA ASP A 117 7.06 -18.19 -10.99
C ASP A 117 6.65 -18.40 -9.53
N ASP A 118 6.17 -19.60 -9.23
CA ASP A 118 5.72 -19.95 -7.87
C ASP A 118 6.82 -19.83 -6.83
N THR A 119 8.04 -20.18 -7.19
CA THR A 119 9.21 -20.14 -6.30
C THR A 119 9.56 -18.70 -5.92
N ALA A 120 9.60 -17.81 -6.89
CA ALA A 120 9.87 -16.38 -6.65
C ALA A 120 8.74 -15.71 -5.86
N LEU A 121 7.47 -16.08 -6.12
CA LEU A 121 6.33 -15.57 -5.36
C LEU A 121 6.39 -16.03 -3.89
N GLU A 122 6.71 -17.29 -3.62
CA GLU A 122 6.91 -17.78 -2.24
C GLU A 122 8.09 -17.06 -1.54
N ALA A 123 9.15 -16.68 -2.27
CA ALA A 123 10.23 -15.87 -1.71
C ALA A 123 9.75 -14.44 -1.34
N VAL A 124 8.87 -13.83 -2.14
CA VAL A 124 8.22 -12.55 -1.78
C VAL A 124 7.40 -12.71 -0.50
N LEU A 125 6.57 -13.75 -0.40
CA LEU A 125 5.76 -14.01 0.80
C LEU A 125 6.63 -14.30 2.03
N ALA A 126 7.74 -14.99 1.87
CA ALA A 126 8.72 -15.22 2.94
C ALA A 126 9.34 -13.88 3.40
N THR A 127 9.69 -12.99 2.46
CA THR A 127 10.19 -11.64 2.76
C THR A 127 9.16 -10.81 3.53
N LEU A 128 7.88 -10.89 3.18
CA LEU A 128 6.78 -10.25 3.91
C LEU A 128 6.62 -10.81 5.33
N ARG A 129 6.82 -12.14 5.53
CA ARG A 129 6.81 -12.75 6.87
C ARG A 129 7.95 -12.22 7.74
N ASP A 130 9.17 -12.14 7.18
CA ASP A 130 10.34 -11.59 7.90
C ASP A 130 10.12 -10.11 8.25
N ALA A 131 9.58 -9.32 7.33
CA ALA A 131 9.20 -7.94 7.58
C ALA A 131 8.18 -7.83 8.72
N ALA A 132 7.10 -8.62 8.69
CA ALA A 132 6.08 -8.62 9.74
C ALA A 132 6.60 -9.06 11.12
N ALA A 133 7.69 -9.81 11.18
CA ALA A 133 8.35 -10.14 12.44
C ALA A 133 9.12 -8.96 13.07
N ARG A 134 9.38 -7.88 12.31
CA ARG A 134 10.26 -6.77 12.71
C ARG A 134 9.56 -5.43 12.81
N TYR A 135 8.45 -5.24 12.13
CA TYR A 135 7.67 -4.01 12.05
C TYR A 135 6.29 -4.19 12.67
N ASP A 136 5.75 -3.14 13.26
CA ASP A 136 4.37 -3.14 13.79
C ASP A 136 3.35 -3.18 12.64
N HIS A 137 3.69 -2.53 11.51
CA HIS A 137 2.91 -2.54 10.28
C HIS A 137 3.81 -2.70 9.05
N VAL A 138 3.39 -3.56 8.12
CA VAL A 138 3.92 -3.61 6.75
C VAL A 138 2.82 -3.10 5.83
N VAL A 139 3.02 -1.93 5.24
CA VAL A 139 2.12 -1.36 4.23
C VAL A 139 2.59 -1.85 2.88
N LEU A 140 1.77 -2.68 2.22
CA LEU A 140 2.09 -3.32 0.95
C LEU A 140 1.36 -2.60 -0.19
N ASP A 141 2.09 -1.82 -0.99
CA ASP A 141 1.55 -1.18 -2.19
C ASP A 141 1.53 -2.17 -3.35
N LEU A 142 0.35 -2.64 -3.75
CA LEU A 142 0.20 -3.63 -4.81
C LEU A 142 0.05 -2.96 -6.19
N GLY A 143 0.44 -3.66 -7.24
CA GLY A 143 0.11 -3.29 -8.62
C GLY A 143 -1.40 -3.16 -8.84
N ALA A 144 -1.79 -2.48 -9.92
CA ALA A 144 -3.18 -2.42 -10.33
C ALA A 144 -3.60 -3.71 -11.02
N GLY A 145 -4.84 -4.14 -10.79
CA GLY A 145 -5.41 -5.30 -11.48
C GLY A 145 -5.68 -6.48 -10.58
N ILE A 146 -5.87 -7.63 -11.22
CA ILE A 146 -6.33 -8.87 -10.61
C ILE A 146 -5.48 -10.08 -11.04
N ASP A 147 -4.23 -9.82 -11.46
CA ASP A 147 -3.32 -10.88 -11.83
C ASP A 147 -3.01 -11.82 -10.65
N ARG A 148 -2.44 -12.99 -10.96
CA ARG A 148 -2.19 -14.03 -9.98
C ARG A 148 -1.28 -13.55 -8.83
N THR A 149 -0.24 -12.82 -9.13
CA THR A 149 0.74 -12.35 -8.14
C THR A 149 0.09 -11.36 -7.18
N THR A 150 -0.61 -10.35 -7.72
CA THR A 150 -1.38 -9.36 -6.93
C THR A 150 -2.41 -10.04 -6.04
N ARG A 151 -3.15 -11.04 -6.55
CA ARG A 151 -4.13 -11.81 -5.78
C ARG A 151 -3.49 -12.60 -4.63
N ARG A 152 -2.39 -13.31 -4.88
CA ARG A 152 -1.67 -14.07 -3.86
C ARG A 152 -1.12 -13.18 -2.74
N MET A 153 -0.53 -12.04 -3.10
CA MET A 153 -0.05 -11.07 -2.11
C MET A 153 -1.19 -10.41 -1.34
N SER A 154 -2.31 -10.09 -2.00
CA SER A 154 -3.48 -9.52 -1.31
C SER A 154 -4.13 -10.53 -0.35
N ALA A 155 -4.21 -11.80 -0.74
CA ALA A 155 -4.75 -12.87 0.09
C ALA A 155 -3.84 -13.19 1.31
N PHE A 156 -2.55 -12.90 1.20
CA PHE A 156 -1.58 -13.09 2.29
C PHE A 156 -1.67 -12.00 3.38
N ALA A 157 -2.25 -10.84 3.07
CA ALA A 157 -2.36 -9.71 4.00
C ALA A 157 -3.38 -9.96 5.11
N ASP A 158 -3.15 -9.35 6.28
CA ASP A 158 -4.08 -9.36 7.42
C ASP A 158 -5.25 -8.40 7.20
N LEU A 159 -5.07 -7.38 6.37
CA LEU A 159 -6.08 -6.42 5.95
C LEU A 159 -5.83 -6.04 4.50
N LEU A 160 -6.87 -6.12 3.68
CA LEU A 160 -6.86 -5.60 2.32
C LEU A 160 -7.67 -4.30 2.26
N LEU A 161 -7.03 -3.20 1.88
CA LEU A 161 -7.68 -1.93 1.58
C LEU A 161 -7.88 -1.81 0.07
N VAL A 162 -9.14 -1.89 -0.38
CA VAL A 162 -9.48 -1.78 -1.81
C VAL A 162 -9.86 -0.34 -2.11
N LEU A 163 -9.05 0.34 -2.94
CA LEU A 163 -9.30 1.71 -3.38
C LEU A 163 -10.28 1.73 -4.55
N ALA A 164 -11.30 2.57 -4.42
CA ALA A 164 -12.22 2.92 -5.49
C ALA A 164 -12.38 4.44 -5.58
N THR A 165 -12.71 4.94 -6.76
CA THR A 165 -13.12 6.34 -6.99
C THR A 165 -14.59 6.37 -7.38
N GLU A 166 -15.16 7.58 -7.54
CA GLU A 166 -16.56 7.78 -7.96
C GLU A 166 -16.81 7.37 -9.43
N GLU A 167 -15.76 7.07 -10.20
CA GLU A 167 -15.89 6.64 -11.59
C GLU A 167 -16.53 5.25 -11.68
N PRO A 168 -17.56 5.06 -12.55
CA PRO A 168 -18.24 3.77 -12.69
C PRO A 168 -17.30 2.60 -13.01
N THR A 169 -16.29 2.82 -13.85
CA THR A 169 -15.27 1.80 -14.17
C THR A 169 -14.46 1.41 -12.94
N SER A 170 -14.07 2.37 -12.10
CA SER A 170 -13.35 2.11 -10.86
C SER A 170 -14.16 1.26 -9.87
N LEU A 171 -15.49 1.49 -9.80
CA LEU A 171 -16.39 0.68 -8.97
C LEU A 171 -16.49 -0.76 -9.47
N THR A 172 -16.62 -0.96 -10.78
CA THR A 172 -16.65 -2.29 -11.39
C THR A 172 -15.35 -3.06 -11.13
N ASP A 173 -14.21 -2.38 -11.30
CA ASP A 173 -12.90 -2.98 -11.09
C ASP A 173 -12.63 -3.28 -9.61
N ALA A 174 -13.04 -2.39 -8.70
CA ALA A 174 -12.97 -2.62 -7.25
C ALA A 174 -13.85 -3.80 -6.82
N TYR A 175 -15.06 -3.93 -7.39
CA TYR A 175 -15.91 -5.09 -7.17
C TYR A 175 -15.23 -6.38 -7.61
N ALA A 176 -14.53 -6.40 -8.77
CA ALA A 176 -13.81 -7.57 -9.22
C ALA A 176 -12.70 -8.00 -8.23
N VAL A 177 -11.94 -7.03 -7.69
CA VAL A 177 -10.93 -7.29 -6.64
C VAL A 177 -11.58 -7.90 -5.40
N LEU A 178 -12.67 -7.32 -4.89
CA LEU A 178 -13.39 -7.80 -3.70
C LEU A 178 -13.96 -9.19 -3.92
N LYS A 179 -14.53 -9.46 -5.11
CA LYS A 179 -15.09 -10.77 -5.49
C LYS A 179 -14.01 -11.86 -5.47
N LEU A 180 -12.87 -11.60 -6.10
CA LEU A 180 -11.77 -12.56 -6.15
C LEU A 180 -11.16 -12.79 -4.77
N HIS A 181 -10.92 -11.74 -3.99
CA HIS A 181 -10.44 -11.88 -2.62
C HIS A 181 -11.40 -12.69 -1.74
N HIS A 182 -12.71 -12.47 -1.88
CA HIS A 182 -13.72 -13.26 -1.18
C HIS A 182 -13.68 -14.74 -1.60
N ALA A 183 -13.56 -15.03 -2.90
CA ALA A 183 -13.46 -16.39 -3.42
C ALA A 183 -12.18 -17.10 -2.92
N ASP A 184 -11.02 -16.43 -2.95
CA ASP A 184 -9.75 -16.96 -2.46
C ASP A 184 -9.82 -17.31 -0.96
N ARG A 185 -10.50 -16.49 -0.16
CA ARG A 185 -10.75 -16.78 1.27
C ARG A 185 -11.62 -18.01 1.50
N ILE A 186 -12.69 -18.18 0.72
CA ILE A 186 -13.57 -19.36 0.84
C ILE A 186 -12.80 -20.62 0.41
N ALA A 187 -11.97 -20.54 -0.61
CA ALA A 187 -11.14 -21.65 -1.08
C ALA A 187 -10.01 -22.02 -0.10
N GLY A 188 -9.77 -21.22 0.94
CA GLY A 188 -8.67 -21.44 1.88
C GLY A 188 -7.29 -21.11 1.31
N GLU A 189 -7.23 -20.36 0.22
CA GLU A 189 -5.99 -20.04 -0.51
C GLU A 189 -5.25 -18.83 0.07
N GLY A 190 -5.66 -18.33 1.24
CA GLY A 190 -5.04 -17.11 1.79
C GLY A 190 -5.18 -16.96 3.29
N ALA A 191 -4.60 -15.86 3.81
CA ALA A 191 -4.77 -15.46 5.19
C ALA A 191 -6.24 -15.09 5.46
N ASN A 192 -6.63 -15.15 6.73
CA ASN A 192 -8.00 -14.78 7.18
C ASN A 192 -8.21 -13.23 7.18
N GLY A 193 -7.54 -12.51 6.29
CA GLY A 193 -7.57 -11.07 6.21
C GLY A 193 -8.95 -10.50 5.84
N GLU A 194 -9.35 -9.42 6.48
CA GLU A 194 -10.55 -8.66 6.18
C GLU A 194 -10.30 -7.73 4.98
N ALA A 195 -11.25 -7.62 4.06
CA ALA A 195 -11.23 -6.57 3.04
C ALA A 195 -12.09 -5.38 3.47
N ARG A 196 -11.56 -4.15 3.30
CA ARG A 196 -12.29 -2.90 3.52
C ARG A 196 -12.18 -1.98 2.31
N ILE A 197 -13.18 -1.14 2.12
CA ILE A 197 -13.24 -0.20 1.01
C ILE A 197 -12.68 1.15 1.46
N VAL A 198 -11.82 1.75 0.64
CA VAL A 198 -11.40 3.14 0.73
C VAL A 198 -11.93 3.87 -0.50
N VAL A 199 -12.79 4.86 -0.31
CA VAL A 199 -13.21 5.74 -1.41
C VAL A 199 -12.21 6.88 -1.51
N ASN A 200 -11.45 6.93 -2.60
CA ASN A 200 -10.44 7.96 -2.84
C ASN A 200 -10.93 8.99 -3.87
N GLN A 201 -10.37 10.19 -3.81
CA GLN A 201 -10.68 11.31 -4.68
C GLN A 201 -12.18 11.71 -4.66
N ALA A 202 -12.88 11.49 -3.55
CA ALA A 202 -14.27 11.86 -3.40
C ALA A 202 -14.47 13.38 -3.53
N GLY A 203 -15.50 13.82 -4.22
CA GLY A 203 -15.82 15.24 -4.35
C GLY A 203 -16.15 15.87 -2.99
N ASN A 204 -16.84 15.13 -2.13
CA ASN A 204 -17.12 15.47 -0.73
C ASN A 204 -17.46 14.19 0.07
N ALA A 205 -17.68 14.30 1.37
CA ALA A 205 -18.00 13.15 2.22
C ALA A 205 -19.28 12.42 1.76
N THR A 206 -20.34 13.18 1.45
CA THR A 206 -21.63 12.59 1.04
C THR A 206 -21.54 11.84 -0.29
N SER A 207 -20.78 12.36 -1.27
CA SER A 207 -20.56 11.64 -2.54
C SER A 207 -19.73 10.39 -2.33
N GLY A 208 -18.73 10.44 -1.44
CA GLY A 208 -17.96 9.27 -1.04
C GLY A 208 -18.81 8.20 -0.35
N GLU A 209 -19.73 8.59 0.53
CA GLU A 209 -20.67 7.66 1.18
C GLU A 209 -21.59 6.98 0.15
N ARG A 210 -22.11 7.73 -0.85
CA ARG A 210 -22.91 7.17 -1.93
C ARG A 210 -22.12 6.17 -2.77
N THR A 211 -20.85 6.48 -3.07
CA THR A 211 -19.94 5.60 -3.80
C THR A 211 -19.72 4.30 -3.04
N TYR A 212 -19.40 4.39 -1.74
CA TYR A 212 -19.31 3.22 -0.86
C TYR A 212 -20.61 2.41 -0.85
N ALA A 213 -21.75 3.05 -0.62
CA ALA A 213 -23.05 2.37 -0.55
C ALA A 213 -23.40 1.63 -1.85
N THR A 214 -23.00 2.17 -3.00
CA THR A 214 -23.19 1.51 -4.31
C THR A 214 -22.36 0.23 -4.40
N LEU A 215 -21.08 0.28 -4.06
CA LEU A 215 -20.18 -0.86 -4.09
C LEU A 215 -20.58 -1.91 -3.03
N ALA A 216 -20.92 -1.46 -1.82
CA ALA A 216 -21.35 -2.31 -0.71
C ALA A 216 -22.64 -3.09 -1.07
N ARG A 217 -23.63 -2.42 -1.69
CA ARG A 217 -24.86 -3.08 -2.16
C ARG A 217 -24.57 -4.17 -3.19
N ALA A 218 -23.67 -3.91 -4.15
CA ALA A 218 -23.28 -4.93 -5.13
C ALA A 218 -22.62 -6.13 -4.44
N CYS A 219 -21.70 -5.89 -3.50
CA CYS A 219 -21.08 -6.97 -2.73
C CYS A 219 -22.11 -7.77 -1.92
N THR A 220 -23.02 -7.09 -1.23
CA THR A 220 -24.10 -7.76 -0.46
C THR A 220 -24.96 -8.63 -1.37
N ALA A 221 -25.39 -8.09 -2.52
CA ALA A 221 -26.29 -8.79 -3.44
C ALA A 221 -25.66 -10.03 -4.09
N PHE A 222 -24.38 -9.95 -4.47
CA PHE A 222 -23.74 -10.99 -5.28
C PHE A 222 -22.70 -11.82 -4.52
N LEU A 223 -22.16 -11.34 -3.39
CA LEU A 223 -21.16 -12.06 -2.59
C LEU A 223 -21.72 -12.50 -1.23
N GLY A 224 -22.93 -12.06 -0.85
CA GLY A 224 -23.52 -12.33 0.46
C GLY A 224 -22.74 -11.69 1.62
N HIS A 225 -21.83 -10.76 1.33
CA HIS A 225 -20.94 -10.10 2.30
C HIS A 225 -20.83 -8.61 2.02
N THR A 226 -20.83 -7.81 3.08
CA THR A 226 -20.69 -6.34 2.99
C THR A 226 -19.31 -5.93 3.52
N PRO A 227 -18.33 -5.58 2.65
CA PRO A 227 -17.06 -5.06 3.10
C PRO A 227 -17.25 -3.74 3.85
N LYS A 228 -16.56 -3.55 4.97
CA LYS A 228 -16.63 -2.30 5.75
C LYS A 228 -15.99 -1.14 5.01
N LEU A 229 -16.47 0.07 5.27
CA LEU A 229 -15.79 1.30 4.89
C LEU A 229 -14.58 1.51 5.81
N ALA A 230 -13.39 1.66 5.23
CA ALA A 230 -12.19 2.06 5.97
C ALA A 230 -12.09 3.58 6.07
N GLY A 231 -12.47 4.29 5.02
CA GLY A 231 -12.46 5.76 5.01
C GLY A 231 -12.82 6.35 3.65
N ILE A 232 -13.09 7.64 3.67
CA ILE A 232 -13.35 8.47 2.48
C ILE A 232 -12.26 9.54 2.44
N LEU A 233 -11.47 9.54 1.36
CA LEU A 233 -10.41 10.48 1.11
C LEU A 233 -10.90 11.49 0.07
N ARG A 234 -11.10 12.72 0.48
CA ARG A 234 -11.63 13.78 -0.39
C ARG A 234 -10.54 14.27 -1.36
N ARG A 235 -10.97 14.65 -2.54
CA ARG A 235 -10.08 15.26 -3.53
C ARG A 235 -9.47 16.55 -2.97
N ASP A 236 -8.15 16.65 -3.08
CA ASP A 236 -7.39 17.81 -2.64
C ASP A 236 -6.21 18.05 -3.59
N ASP A 237 -6.09 19.23 -4.17
CA ASP A 237 -5.04 19.56 -5.12
C ASP A 237 -3.65 19.59 -4.48
N ARG A 238 -3.56 19.73 -3.15
CA ARG A 238 -2.32 19.63 -2.38
C ARG A 238 -1.67 18.25 -2.49
N VAL A 239 -2.48 17.21 -2.74
CA VAL A 239 -1.97 15.86 -3.04
C VAL A 239 -1.12 15.88 -4.30
N ARG A 240 -1.62 16.49 -5.37
CA ARG A 240 -0.87 16.61 -6.63
C ARG A 240 0.38 17.48 -6.49
N ASP A 241 0.33 18.53 -5.67
CA ASP A 241 1.49 19.36 -5.35
C ASP A 241 2.55 18.55 -4.61
N ALA A 242 2.18 17.77 -3.58
CA ALA A 242 3.09 16.92 -2.83
C ALA A 242 3.77 15.88 -3.74
N ILE A 243 2.99 15.17 -4.59
CA ILE A 243 3.52 14.19 -5.56
C ILE A 243 4.52 14.83 -6.52
N ARG A 244 4.16 15.96 -7.15
CA ARG A 244 5.04 16.66 -8.11
C ARG A 244 6.36 17.14 -7.49
N ARG A 245 6.33 17.45 -6.20
CA ARG A 245 7.50 17.90 -5.44
C ARG A 245 8.23 16.77 -4.73
N GLN A 246 7.74 15.53 -4.89
CA GLN A 246 8.33 14.36 -4.23
C GLN A 246 8.45 14.55 -2.71
N THR A 247 7.40 15.09 -2.09
CA THR A 247 7.34 15.37 -0.65
C THR A 247 6.16 14.67 0.00
N LEU A 248 6.23 14.46 1.31
CA LEU A 248 5.17 13.87 2.10
C LEU A 248 4.02 14.87 2.32
N LEU A 249 2.77 14.45 2.04
CA LEU A 249 1.60 15.31 2.20
C LEU A 249 1.45 15.83 3.65
N LEU A 250 1.56 14.93 4.65
CA LEU A 250 1.34 15.29 6.06
C LEU A 250 2.40 16.24 6.62
N GLN A 251 3.58 16.31 5.99
CA GLN A 251 4.63 17.25 6.34
C GLN A 251 4.44 18.59 5.61
N ARG A 252 4.23 18.52 4.29
CA ARG A 252 4.14 19.71 3.45
C ARG A 252 2.83 20.47 3.62
N HIS A 253 1.73 19.76 3.75
CA HIS A 253 0.37 20.31 3.84
C HIS A 253 -0.41 19.64 4.98
N PRO A 254 0.00 19.81 6.26
CA PRO A 254 -0.62 19.11 7.40
C PRO A 254 -2.12 19.44 7.55
N ASN A 255 -2.54 20.63 7.11
CA ASN A 255 -3.93 21.07 7.15
C ASN A 255 -4.71 20.76 5.86
N ALA A 256 -4.17 19.91 4.98
CA ALA A 256 -4.90 19.47 3.79
C ALA A 256 -6.09 18.59 4.20
N THR A 257 -7.20 18.73 3.47
CA THR A 257 -8.39 17.91 3.72
C THR A 257 -8.06 16.42 3.62
N ALA A 258 -7.32 16.03 2.59
CA ALA A 258 -6.88 14.65 2.40
C ALA A 258 -5.94 14.16 3.51
N ALA A 259 -5.13 15.05 4.11
CA ALA A 259 -4.27 14.70 5.25
C ALA A 259 -5.12 14.29 6.46
N GLY A 260 -6.07 15.11 6.87
CA GLY A 260 -6.97 14.79 7.97
C GLY A 260 -7.87 13.57 7.70
N ASP A 261 -8.20 13.29 6.42
CA ASP A 261 -8.96 12.10 6.06
C ASP A 261 -8.14 10.82 6.28
N VAL A 262 -6.84 10.82 5.91
CA VAL A 262 -5.94 9.68 6.14
C VAL A 262 -5.67 9.50 7.64
N GLU A 263 -5.46 10.57 8.40
CA GLU A 263 -5.24 10.49 9.86
C GLU A 263 -6.43 9.85 10.57
N ARG A 264 -7.67 10.24 10.24
CA ARG A 264 -8.89 9.59 10.77
C ARG A 264 -9.01 8.12 10.38
N LEU A 265 -8.63 7.78 9.13
CA LEU A 265 -8.61 6.39 8.70
C LEU A 265 -7.61 5.57 9.55
N VAL A 266 -6.43 6.10 9.83
CA VAL A 266 -5.42 5.45 10.68
C VAL A 266 -5.94 5.25 12.11
N GLU A 267 -6.60 6.23 12.70
CA GLU A 267 -7.24 6.10 14.02
C GLU A 267 -8.23 4.92 14.04
N GLY A 268 -9.05 4.80 13.00
CA GLY A 268 -9.99 3.67 12.83
C GLY A 268 -9.32 2.31 12.53
N LEU A 269 -8.07 2.29 12.13
CA LEU A 269 -7.30 1.04 11.94
C LEU A 269 -6.58 0.57 13.21
N LEU A 270 -6.26 1.50 14.11
CA LEU A 270 -5.52 1.25 15.36
C LEU A 270 -6.45 0.97 16.56
N GLY A 271 -7.69 1.48 16.53
CA GLY A 271 -8.74 1.21 17.52
C GLY A 271 -9.43 -0.11 17.24
#